data_e1e3f0b4252b7f008ceadf1cb7a3bfd7
#
_entry.id   e1e3f0b4252b7f008ceadf1cb7a3bfd7
#
_cell.length_a   1.000
_cell.length_b   1.000
_cell.length_c   1.000
_cell.angle_alpha   90.00
_cell.angle_beta   90.00
_cell.angle_gamma   90.00
#
_symmetry.space_group_name_H-M   'P 1'
#
loop_
_entity.id
_entity.type
_entity.pdbx_description
1 polymer ?
#
loop_
_entity_poly.entity_id
_entity_poly.type
_entity_poly.pdbx_seq_one_letter_code
_entity_poly.pdbx_strand_id
1 'polypeptide(L)' 'MMPGWRYVKRVDALRAVYEVVARRNEAGCEPVWVLRATDGSRREEYVTDDALRQEWMRV' A
#
# COMPACT_ATOMS: atom_id res chain seq x y z
N MET A 1 4.98 1.27 10.69
CA MET A 1 5.04 1.64 9.25
C MET A 1 5.14 3.15 9.10
N MET A 2 5.95 3.59 8.17
CA MET A 2 6.21 5.02 8.01
C MET A 2 5.99 5.45 6.58
N PRO A 3 5.59 6.71 6.34
CA PRO A 3 5.51 7.26 4.99
C PRO A 3 6.85 7.09 4.27
N GLY A 4 6.79 6.81 2.99
CA GLY A 4 7.98 6.58 2.18
C GLY A 4 8.42 5.14 2.07
N TRP A 5 7.90 4.24 2.91
CA TRP A 5 8.20 2.82 2.76
C TRP A 5 7.58 2.31 1.47
N ARG A 6 8.25 1.37 0.81
CA ARG A 6 7.84 0.83 -0.48
C ARG A 6 7.48 -0.63 -0.35
N TYR A 7 6.46 -1.03 -1.12
CA TYR A 7 5.92 -2.39 -1.11
C TYR A 7 5.65 -2.87 -2.52
N VAL A 8 5.73 -4.19 -2.69
CA VAL A 8 5.25 -4.86 -3.91
C VAL A 8 4.19 -5.86 -3.51
N LYS A 9 3.18 -6.03 -4.35
CA LYS A 9 2.11 -7.01 -4.12
C LYS A 9 2.65 -8.40 -4.47
N ARG A 10 2.45 -9.38 -3.56
CA ARG A 10 3.04 -10.71 -3.72
C ARG A 10 2.63 -11.41 -5.00
N VAL A 11 1.37 -11.23 -5.40
CA VAL A 11 0.82 -11.92 -6.56
C VAL A 11 0.93 -11.11 -7.84
N ASP A 12 1.53 -9.93 -7.80
CA ASP A 12 1.68 -9.09 -8.97
C ASP A 12 2.88 -9.57 -9.79
N ALA A 13 2.61 -10.09 -10.98
CA ALA A 13 3.64 -10.60 -11.86
C ALA A 13 4.60 -9.49 -12.34
N LEU A 14 4.10 -8.26 -12.45
CA LEU A 14 4.90 -7.12 -12.88
C LEU A 14 5.74 -6.53 -11.78
N ARG A 15 5.47 -6.91 -10.53
CA ARG A 15 6.22 -6.41 -9.36
C ARG A 15 6.25 -4.89 -9.30
N ALA A 16 5.13 -4.24 -9.59
CA ALA A 16 5.03 -2.79 -9.50
C ALA A 16 5.28 -2.35 -8.06
N VAL A 17 6.11 -1.32 -7.90
CA VAL A 17 6.46 -0.80 -6.58
C VAL A 17 5.49 0.30 -6.19
N TYR A 18 4.95 0.22 -4.99
CA TYR A 18 4.07 1.23 -4.42
C TYR A 18 4.71 1.84 -3.19
N GLU A 19 4.48 3.12 -2.98
CA GLU A 19 4.99 3.85 -1.82
C GLU A 19 3.85 4.21 -0.89
N VAL A 20 4.08 4.05 0.42
CA VAL A 20 3.10 4.47 1.42
C VAL A 20 3.07 6.00 1.46
N VAL A 21 1.93 6.59 1.15
CA VAL A 21 1.80 8.06 1.11
C VAL A 21 0.92 8.60 2.21
N ALA A 22 0.01 7.79 2.78
CA ALA A 22 -0.87 8.27 3.83
C ALA A 22 -1.48 7.11 4.59
N ARG A 23 -2.08 7.43 5.74
CA ARG A 23 -2.92 6.52 6.49
C ARG A 23 -4.26 7.20 6.71
N ARG A 24 -5.34 6.49 6.41
CA ARG A 24 -6.68 6.98 6.66
C ARG A 24 -7.31 6.24 7.83
N ASN A 25 -7.85 7.00 8.76
CA ASN A 25 -8.45 6.46 9.96
C ASN A 25 -9.78 7.15 10.18
N GLU A 26 -10.84 6.59 9.59
CA GLU A 26 -12.18 7.17 9.67
C GLU A 26 -12.99 6.47 10.76
N ALA A 27 -13.82 7.25 11.45
CA ALA A 27 -14.66 6.73 12.52
C ALA A 27 -15.58 5.63 12.00
N GLY A 28 -15.61 4.50 12.69
CA GLY A 28 -16.44 3.36 12.31
C GLY A 28 -15.86 2.50 11.21
N CYS A 29 -14.68 2.84 10.71
CA CYS A 29 -14.01 2.08 9.66
C CYS A 29 -12.66 1.59 10.14
N GLU A 30 -12.23 0.45 9.60
CA GLU A 30 -10.89 -0.06 9.85
C GLU A 30 -9.86 0.87 9.20
N PRO A 31 -8.75 1.19 9.89
CA PRO A 31 -7.70 2.02 9.29
C PRO A 31 -7.15 1.40 8.03
N VAL A 32 -6.88 2.23 7.03
CA VAL A 32 -6.30 1.77 5.77
C VAL A 32 -5.05 2.59 5.45
N TRP A 33 -4.13 1.94 4.75
CA TRP A 33 -2.94 2.58 4.22
C TRP A 33 -3.17 2.92 2.76
N VAL A 34 -2.75 4.11 2.36
CA VAL A 34 -2.84 4.54 0.97
C VAL A 34 -1.47 4.33 0.35
N LEU A 35 -1.42 3.46 -0.66
CA LEU A 35 -0.20 3.16 -1.40
C LEU A 35 -0.34 3.74 -2.80
N ARG A 36 0.69 4.41 -3.27
CA ARG A 36 0.71 5.01 -4.61
C ARG A 36 1.80 4.37 -5.44
N ALA A 37 1.47 4.01 -6.68
CA ALA A 37 2.45 3.47 -7.62
C ALA A 37 3.57 4.49 -7.88
N THR A 38 4.80 3.99 -8.00
CA THR A 38 5.96 4.86 -8.20
C THR A 38 6.34 5.02 -9.66
N ASP A 39 5.53 4.46 -10.57
CA ASP A 39 5.83 4.47 -12.01
C ASP A 39 5.21 5.66 -12.76
N GLY A 40 4.62 6.61 -12.04
CA GLY A 40 3.99 7.77 -12.66
C GLY A 40 2.56 7.55 -13.12
N SER A 41 2.02 6.34 -12.97
CA SER A 41 0.66 6.01 -13.41
C SER A 41 -0.42 6.65 -12.54
N ARG A 42 -0.05 7.13 -11.34
CA ARG A 42 -0.97 7.68 -10.34
C ARG A 42 -1.98 6.65 -9.79
N ARG A 43 -1.73 5.37 -10.00
CA ARG A 43 -2.59 4.35 -9.40
C ARG A 43 -2.39 4.33 -7.89
N GLU A 44 -3.49 4.12 -7.17
CA GLU A 44 -3.46 4.02 -5.72
C GLU A 44 -4.19 2.76 -5.27
N GLU A 45 -3.72 2.19 -4.16
CA GLU A 45 -4.36 1.07 -3.50
C GLU A 45 -4.65 1.45 -2.06
N TYR A 46 -5.81 1.05 -1.57
CA TYR A 46 -6.21 1.25 -0.19
C TYR A 46 -6.21 -0.12 0.49
N VAL A 47 -5.30 -0.30 1.44
CA VAL A 47 -5.11 -1.62 2.06
C VAL A 47 -5.21 -1.54 3.57
N THR A 48 -5.79 -2.57 4.18
CA THR A 48 -5.83 -2.70 5.64
C THR A 48 -4.48 -3.22 6.14
N ASP A 49 -4.24 -3.12 7.45
CA ASP A 49 -3.02 -3.67 8.06
C ASP A 49 -2.87 -5.16 7.75
N ASP A 50 -3.96 -5.92 7.87
CA ASP A 50 -3.92 -7.36 7.61
C ASP A 50 -3.56 -7.66 6.15
N ALA A 51 -4.21 -6.98 5.22
CA ALA A 51 -3.94 -7.16 3.79
C ALA A 51 -2.48 -6.81 3.48
N LEU A 52 -1.98 -5.74 4.08
CA LEU A 52 -0.59 -5.33 3.85
C LEU A 52 0.39 -6.41 4.29
N ARG A 53 0.14 -7.05 5.44
CA ARG A 53 1.02 -8.12 5.92
C ARG A 53 0.91 -9.39 5.10
N GLN A 54 -0.28 -9.72 4.62
CA GLN A 54 -0.54 -10.99 3.96
C GLN A 54 -0.29 -10.95 2.46
N GLU A 55 -0.58 -9.83 1.81
CA GLU A 55 -0.58 -9.74 0.35
C GLU A 55 0.55 -8.90 -0.22
N TRP A 56 1.27 -8.19 0.62
CA TRP A 56 2.32 -7.27 0.19
C TRP A 56 3.64 -7.60 0.87
N MET A 57 4.74 -7.25 0.21
CA MET A 57 6.09 -7.38 0.77
C MET A 57 6.79 -6.03 0.74
N ARG A 58 7.49 -5.73 1.83
CA ARG A 58 8.32 -4.52 1.87
C ARG A 58 9.56 -4.72 1.01
N VAL A 59 9.86 -3.70 0.24
CA VAL A 59 11.04 -3.71 -0.64
C VAL A 59 12.23 -3.10 0.09
#